data_d11ba8d46cc5f303645f948e89e093ac
#
_entry.id   d11ba8d46cc5f303645f948e89e093ac
#
_cell.length_a   1.000
_cell.length_b   1.000
_cell.length_c   1.000
_cell.angle_alpha   90.00
_cell.angle_beta   90.00
_cell.angle_gamma   90.00
#
_symmetry.space_group_name_H-M   'P 1'
#
loop_
_entity.id
_entity.type
_entity.pdbx_description
1 polymer ?
#
loop_
_entity_poly.entity_id
_entity_poly.type
_entity_poly.pdbx_seq_one_letter_code
_entity_poly.pdbx_strand_id
1 'polypeptide(L)'
;MVYCGYQIAAGTRDELPGEEGMAHFCEHMTFKGTRSRNALQIINGLEQLGGDLNAFTNKEDTTFYAAIQKEHIAKAVNLLTNIVFNSTYPQHEIDKEVEVICDEIESYNDSPAELIYDEFENMLFEGHPLGHNILGQAEQLRTYKTEDALRFVRRNYRPDNAVFFIYGDVNFKWLVKTLSSSGAFAMRPQDNNGICNAVGIANPHIKSSCIANAAEQIVKEIGSHQAHVMMGTVGYDIHHPMRIPLYLLNNILGGPSMNARLNLALRERNGLVYTVESTMVSYSDTGIWSIYFGCDPHDVNKCLRLVRRELDKVMQKPLSANALKTAKQQLKGQIAVACDNREQFALDFGKSFLHYGWEKNVDKLFESIDKVTADDIQKVANELFATDKLKILIFR
;
A
#
# COMPACT_ATOMS: atom_id res chain seq x y z
N MET A 1 8.64 17.93 -16.05
CA MET A 1 7.53 17.48 -15.17
C MET A 1 7.99 17.51 -13.72
N VAL A 2 7.10 17.84 -12.83
CA VAL A 2 7.29 17.78 -11.37
C VAL A 2 6.14 16.96 -10.79
N TYR A 3 6.46 16.10 -9.85
CA TYR A 3 5.51 15.31 -9.08
C TYR A 3 5.54 15.81 -7.65
N CYS A 4 4.42 16.16 -7.07
CA CYS A 4 4.36 16.66 -5.72
C CYS A 4 3.05 16.29 -5.03
N GLY A 5 3.06 16.18 -3.71
CA GLY A 5 1.87 15.81 -2.99
C GLY A 5 2.03 15.79 -1.48
N TYR A 6 0.93 15.51 -0.81
CA TYR A 6 0.86 15.20 0.61
C TYR A 6 0.63 13.71 0.80
N GLN A 7 1.39 13.12 1.70
CA GLN A 7 1.09 11.83 2.28
C GLN A 7 0.78 12.01 3.76
N ILE A 8 -0.37 11.50 4.16
CA ILE A 8 -0.91 11.62 5.50
C ILE A 8 -0.78 10.27 6.18
N ALA A 9 -0.22 10.22 7.38
CA ALA A 9 -0.12 8.99 8.18
C ALA A 9 -1.50 8.65 8.78
N ALA A 10 -2.45 8.41 7.90
CA ALA A 10 -3.80 7.96 8.23
C ALA A 10 -4.38 7.21 7.05
N GLY A 11 -4.81 6.00 7.29
CA GLY A 11 -5.52 5.14 6.37
C GLY A 11 -6.68 4.45 7.09
N THR A 12 -7.14 3.34 6.55
CA THR A 12 -8.25 2.62 7.17
C THR A 12 -7.90 2.06 8.55
N ARG A 13 -6.65 1.77 8.82
CA ARG A 13 -6.17 1.37 10.15
C ARG A 13 -6.50 2.36 11.26
N ASP A 14 -6.63 3.66 10.92
CA ASP A 14 -6.87 4.75 11.85
C ASP A 14 -8.37 5.05 12.06
N GLU A 15 -9.23 4.25 11.45
CA GLU A 15 -10.66 4.29 11.63
C GLU A 15 -11.05 3.74 13.02
N LEU A 16 -11.98 4.40 13.68
CA LEU A 16 -12.56 3.91 14.92
C LEU A 16 -13.73 2.98 14.61
N PRO A 17 -14.15 2.11 15.55
CA PRO A 17 -15.36 1.30 15.36
C PRO A 17 -16.56 2.17 14.94
N GLY A 18 -17.18 1.84 13.82
CA GLY A 18 -18.26 2.59 13.20
C GLY A 18 -17.81 3.67 12.21
N GLU A 19 -16.51 3.74 11.89
CA GLU A 19 -15.94 4.60 10.84
C GLU A 19 -15.40 3.78 9.65
N GLU A 20 -15.81 2.52 9.48
CA GLU A 20 -15.28 1.63 8.44
C GLU A 20 -15.53 2.21 7.03
N GLY A 21 -14.45 2.44 6.27
CA GLY A 21 -14.46 3.09 4.96
C GLY A 21 -14.36 4.63 5.01
N MET A 22 -14.24 5.24 6.20
CA MET A 22 -14.18 6.71 6.34
C MET A 22 -12.92 7.31 5.72
N ALA A 23 -11.79 6.62 5.75
CA ALA A 23 -10.55 7.12 5.16
C ALA A 23 -10.70 7.31 3.65
N HIS A 24 -11.20 6.29 2.96
CA HIS A 24 -11.47 6.32 1.51
C HIS A 24 -12.59 7.32 1.18
N PHE A 25 -13.67 7.33 1.96
CA PHE A 25 -14.74 8.30 1.82
C PHE A 25 -14.23 9.75 1.93
N CYS A 26 -13.37 10.05 2.88
CA CYS A 26 -12.77 11.38 3.03
C CYS A 26 -11.83 11.74 1.88
N GLU A 27 -11.16 10.75 1.28
CA GLU A 27 -10.36 10.97 0.06
C GLU A 27 -11.24 11.50 -1.06
N HIS A 28 -12.32 10.78 -1.44
CA HIS A 28 -13.29 11.21 -2.46
C HIS A 28 -13.84 12.60 -2.17
N MET A 29 -14.28 12.82 -0.95
CA MET A 29 -14.88 14.07 -0.53
C MET A 29 -13.92 15.26 -0.48
N THR A 30 -12.59 15.01 -0.43
CA THR A 30 -11.57 16.06 -0.44
C THR A 30 -11.61 16.89 -1.72
N PHE A 31 -12.09 16.31 -2.83
CA PHE A 31 -12.23 16.99 -4.13
C PHE A 31 -13.57 17.71 -4.32
N LYS A 32 -14.53 17.61 -3.40
CA LYS A 32 -15.91 18.09 -3.56
C LYS A 32 -16.15 19.52 -3.07
N GLY A 33 -15.16 20.17 -2.50
CA GLY A 33 -15.25 21.57 -2.13
C GLY A 33 -14.42 21.96 -0.93
N THR A 34 -13.87 23.17 -0.99
CA THR A 34 -13.17 23.83 0.10
C THR A 34 -13.88 25.13 0.48
N ARG A 35 -13.37 25.83 1.51
CA ARG A 35 -13.87 27.17 1.85
C ARG A 35 -13.77 28.20 0.73
N SER A 36 -12.85 27.99 -0.24
CA SER A 36 -12.54 28.97 -1.28
C SER A 36 -12.75 28.44 -2.71
N ARG A 37 -13.04 27.16 -2.89
CA ARG A 37 -13.21 26.51 -4.21
C ARG A 37 -14.37 25.53 -4.17
N ASN A 38 -15.17 25.51 -5.23
CA ASN A 38 -16.11 24.41 -5.48
C ASN A 38 -15.41 23.24 -6.21
N ALA A 39 -16.10 22.10 -6.33
CA ALA A 39 -15.55 20.89 -6.95
C ALA A 39 -15.02 21.14 -8.37
N LEU A 40 -15.75 21.86 -9.21
CA LEU A 40 -15.34 22.15 -10.59
C LEU A 40 -14.07 23.01 -10.66
N GLN A 41 -13.91 23.96 -9.72
CA GLN A 41 -12.69 24.77 -9.61
C GLN A 41 -11.47 23.96 -9.10
N ILE A 42 -11.71 22.91 -8.32
CA ILE A 42 -10.67 22.00 -7.87
C ILE A 42 -10.21 21.15 -9.04
N ILE A 43 -11.12 20.46 -9.72
CA ILE A 43 -10.83 19.59 -10.87
C ILE A 43 -10.09 20.39 -11.96
N ASN A 44 -10.66 21.50 -12.40
CA ASN A 44 -10.06 22.33 -13.44
C ASN A 44 -8.76 23.04 -13.03
N GLY A 45 -8.43 23.05 -11.73
CA GLY A 45 -7.32 23.83 -11.19
C GLY A 45 -5.94 23.47 -11.76
N LEU A 46 -5.75 22.21 -12.12
CA LEU A 46 -4.52 21.69 -12.76
C LEU A 46 -4.78 21.13 -14.15
N GLU A 47 -5.92 20.50 -14.42
CA GLU A 47 -6.22 19.87 -15.71
C GLU A 47 -6.17 20.86 -16.88
N GLN A 48 -6.69 22.08 -16.72
CA GLN A 48 -6.60 23.15 -17.74
C GLN A 48 -5.16 23.57 -18.06
N LEU A 49 -4.20 23.19 -17.23
CA LEU A 49 -2.77 23.44 -17.42
C LEU A 49 -2.02 22.21 -17.91
N GLY A 50 -2.75 21.13 -18.24
CA GLY A 50 -2.19 19.84 -18.62
C GLY A 50 -1.51 19.12 -17.45
N GLY A 51 -1.92 19.41 -16.22
CA GLY A 51 -1.53 18.70 -15.02
C GLY A 51 -2.52 17.61 -14.66
N ASP A 52 -2.09 16.66 -13.87
CA ASP A 52 -2.86 15.55 -13.33
C ASP A 52 -2.98 15.67 -11.81
N LEU A 53 -4.16 15.39 -11.28
CA LEU A 53 -4.45 15.47 -9.84
C LEU A 53 -5.13 14.18 -9.41
N ASN A 54 -4.47 13.43 -8.51
CA ASN A 54 -4.90 12.10 -8.09
C ASN A 54 -4.79 11.93 -6.58
N ALA A 55 -5.48 10.90 -6.07
CA ALA A 55 -5.35 10.44 -4.70
C ALA A 55 -5.52 8.93 -4.62
N PHE A 56 -5.11 8.35 -3.52
CA PHE A 56 -5.40 6.98 -3.14
C PHE A 56 -5.26 6.78 -1.63
N THR A 57 -6.06 5.85 -1.10
CA THR A 57 -6.05 5.46 0.30
C THR A 57 -5.54 4.03 0.46
N ASN A 58 -4.61 3.86 1.40
CA ASN A 58 -4.10 2.55 1.84
C ASN A 58 -4.53 2.27 3.28
N LYS A 59 -4.08 1.16 3.82
CA LYS A 59 -4.34 0.79 5.22
C LYS A 59 -3.71 1.76 6.23
N GLU A 60 -2.53 2.33 5.96
CA GLU A 60 -1.79 3.19 6.90
C GLU A 60 -1.52 4.62 6.40
N ASP A 61 -1.87 4.93 5.17
CA ASP A 61 -1.62 6.25 4.57
C ASP A 61 -2.67 6.63 3.53
N THR A 62 -2.93 7.94 3.40
CA THR A 62 -3.70 8.53 2.30
C THR A 62 -2.81 9.53 1.58
N THR A 63 -2.75 9.43 0.25
CA THR A 63 -1.89 10.26 -0.60
C THR A 63 -2.72 11.12 -1.53
N PHE A 64 -2.44 12.43 -1.59
CA PHE A 64 -2.96 13.39 -2.56
C PHE A 64 -1.79 13.95 -3.35
N TYR A 65 -1.77 13.80 -4.67
CA TYR A 65 -0.63 14.21 -5.46
C TYR A 65 -1.00 14.79 -6.82
N ALA A 66 -0.05 15.48 -7.42
CA ALA A 66 -0.18 16.05 -8.74
C ALA A 66 1.10 15.84 -9.57
N ALA A 67 0.90 15.65 -10.87
CA ALA A 67 1.92 15.73 -11.88
C ALA A 67 1.71 17.00 -12.73
N ILE A 68 2.72 17.89 -12.81
CA ILE A 68 2.56 19.19 -13.49
C ILE A 68 3.85 19.68 -14.13
N GLN A 69 3.74 20.56 -15.09
CA GLN A 69 4.89 21.28 -15.62
C GLN A 69 5.47 22.25 -14.57
N LYS A 70 6.78 22.40 -14.57
CA LYS A 70 7.55 23.20 -13.60
C LYS A 70 7.01 24.62 -13.42
N GLU A 71 6.56 25.24 -14.51
CA GLU A 71 6.04 26.61 -14.54
C GLU A 71 4.79 26.79 -13.69
N HIS A 72 4.04 25.71 -13.44
CA HIS A 72 2.77 25.73 -12.75
C HIS A 72 2.80 25.16 -11.33
N ILE A 73 4.00 24.83 -10.83
CA ILE A 73 4.18 24.21 -9.51
C ILE A 73 3.55 24.99 -8.35
N ALA A 74 3.60 26.33 -8.42
CA ALA A 74 2.99 27.16 -7.38
C ALA A 74 1.47 26.96 -7.27
N LYS A 75 0.80 26.68 -8.40
CA LYS A 75 -0.64 26.37 -8.43
C LYS A 75 -0.92 25.00 -7.85
N ALA A 76 -0.09 23.99 -8.18
CA ALA A 76 -0.22 22.65 -7.64
C ALA A 76 -0.05 22.63 -6.11
N VAL A 77 1.03 23.26 -5.60
CA VAL A 77 1.26 23.37 -4.15
C VAL A 77 0.10 24.07 -3.45
N ASN A 78 -0.41 25.18 -4.02
CA ASN A 78 -1.54 25.89 -3.44
C ASN A 78 -2.83 25.08 -3.45
N LEU A 79 -3.12 24.39 -4.57
CA LEU A 79 -4.33 23.57 -4.69
C LEU A 79 -4.28 22.38 -3.74
N LEU A 80 -3.21 21.59 -3.75
CA LEU A 80 -3.01 20.45 -2.86
C LEU A 80 -3.14 20.85 -1.39
N THR A 81 -2.46 21.93 -0.97
CA THR A 81 -2.57 22.44 0.39
C THR A 81 -4.01 22.85 0.74
N ASN A 82 -4.72 23.47 -0.21
CA ASN A 82 -6.09 23.91 0.01
C ASN A 82 -7.05 22.73 0.14
N ILE A 83 -6.98 21.72 -0.73
CA ILE A 83 -7.89 20.58 -0.67
C ILE A 83 -7.61 19.69 0.56
N VAL A 84 -6.36 19.44 0.89
CA VAL A 84 -6.01 18.58 2.04
C VAL A 84 -6.42 19.19 3.38
N PHE A 85 -6.19 20.49 3.59
CA PHE A 85 -6.38 21.09 4.90
C PHE A 85 -7.60 22.01 5.04
N ASN A 86 -8.32 22.32 3.96
CA ASN A 86 -9.44 23.25 3.99
C ASN A 86 -10.72 22.72 3.33
N SER A 87 -10.79 21.42 3.02
CA SER A 87 -12.02 20.80 2.51
C SER A 87 -13.14 20.88 3.54
N THR A 88 -14.36 21.06 3.09
CA THR A 88 -15.54 21.36 3.93
C THR A 88 -16.55 20.23 4.00
N TYR A 89 -16.38 19.22 3.15
CA TYR A 89 -17.25 18.02 3.12
C TYR A 89 -18.74 18.37 3.05
N PRO A 90 -19.21 19.10 2.01
CA PRO A 90 -20.59 19.59 1.96
C PRO A 90 -21.59 18.45 1.91
N GLN A 91 -22.65 18.47 2.73
CA GLN A 91 -23.63 17.39 2.80
C GLN A 91 -24.25 17.05 1.45
N HIS A 92 -24.60 18.06 0.64
CA HIS A 92 -25.21 17.84 -0.66
C HIS A 92 -24.27 17.15 -1.69
N GLU A 93 -22.95 17.22 -1.49
CA GLU A 93 -21.96 16.45 -2.26
C GLU A 93 -21.78 15.05 -1.67
N ILE A 94 -21.85 14.92 -0.33
CA ILE A 94 -21.84 13.60 0.35
C ILE A 94 -23.01 12.75 -0.16
N ASP A 95 -24.22 13.31 -0.20
CA ASP A 95 -25.44 12.59 -0.61
C ASP A 95 -25.36 12.05 -2.05
N LYS A 96 -24.50 12.65 -2.90
CA LYS A 96 -24.24 12.18 -4.27
C LYS A 96 -23.09 11.16 -4.31
N GLU A 97 -21.99 11.48 -3.62
CA GLU A 97 -20.76 10.71 -3.71
C GLU A 97 -20.86 9.35 -3.02
N VAL A 98 -21.67 9.24 -1.98
CA VAL A 98 -21.96 7.96 -1.32
C VAL A 98 -22.44 6.91 -2.32
N GLU A 99 -23.34 7.26 -3.25
CA GLU A 99 -23.81 6.28 -4.24
C GLU A 99 -22.71 5.92 -5.26
N VAL A 100 -21.84 6.87 -5.62
CA VAL A 100 -20.66 6.60 -6.47
C VAL A 100 -19.71 5.60 -5.79
N ILE A 101 -19.45 5.77 -4.49
CA ILE A 101 -18.61 4.83 -3.73
C ILE A 101 -19.31 3.48 -3.55
N CYS A 102 -20.63 3.46 -3.38
CA CYS A 102 -21.40 2.21 -3.34
C CYS A 102 -21.31 1.43 -4.66
N ASP A 103 -21.39 2.13 -5.81
CA ASP A 103 -21.20 1.53 -7.15
C ASP A 103 -19.76 0.98 -7.29
N GLU A 104 -18.76 1.67 -6.74
CA GLU A 104 -17.38 1.19 -6.71
C GLU A 104 -17.23 -0.08 -5.86
N ILE A 105 -17.87 -0.14 -4.69
CA ILE A 105 -17.90 -1.34 -3.84
C ILE A 105 -18.54 -2.52 -4.59
N GLU A 106 -19.65 -2.30 -5.28
CA GLU A 106 -20.31 -3.35 -6.08
C GLU A 106 -19.39 -3.83 -7.20
N SER A 107 -18.78 -2.90 -7.96
CA SER A 107 -17.83 -3.24 -9.02
C SER A 107 -16.62 -4.02 -8.51
N TYR A 108 -16.13 -3.67 -7.33
CA TYR A 108 -15.00 -4.37 -6.69
C TYR A 108 -15.40 -5.78 -6.24
N ASN A 109 -16.59 -5.92 -5.66
CA ASN A 109 -17.14 -7.21 -5.24
C ASN A 109 -17.40 -8.15 -6.43
N ASP A 110 -17.69 -7.61 -7.60
CA ASP A 110 -17.86 -8.36 -8.86
C ASP A 110 -16.54 -8.80 -9.50
N SER A 111 -15.38 -8.41 -8.91
CA SER A 111 -14.05 -8.81 -9.35
C SER A 111 -13.40 -9.79 -8.35
N PRO A 112 -13.63 -11.10 -8.48
CA PRO A 112 -13.08 -12.09 -7.55
C PRO A 112 -11.54 -12.06 -7.43
N ALA A 113 -10.86 -11.67 -8.51
CA ALA A 113 -9.42 -11.58 -8.57
C ALA A 113 -8.86 -10.42 -7.73
N GLU A 114 -9.65 -9.37 -7.50
CA GLU A 114 -9.31 -8.23 -6.66
C GLU A 114 -9.81 -8.45 -5.23
N LEU A 115 -11.07 -8.81 -5.08
CA LEU A 115 -11.70 -9.03 -3.78
C LEU A 115 -10.95 -10.03 -2.90
N ILE A 116 -10.35 -11.07 -3.49
CA ILE A 116 -9.65 -12.11 -2.71
C ILE A 116 -8.47 -11.57 -1.91
N TYR A 117 -7.84 -10.48 -2.34
CA TYR A 117 -6.73 -9.86 -1.60
C TYR A 117 -7.20 -9.24 -0.29
N ASP A 118 -8.27 -8.46 -0.34
CA ASP A 118 -8.86 -7.82 0.85
C ASP A 118 -9.44 -8.86 1.80
N GLU A 119 -10.18 -9.82 1.28
CA GLU A 119 -10.77 -10.90 2.07
C GLU A 119 -9.70 -11.78 2.74
N PHE A 120 -8.58 -12.01 2.06
CA PHE A 120 -7.46 -12.74 2.63
C PHE A 120 -6.74 -11.92 3.72
N GLU A 121 -6.57 -10.62 3.51
CA GLU A 121 -6.01 -9.72 4.51
C GLU A 121 -6.90 -9.63 5.75
N ASN A 122 -8.23 -9.51 5.56
CA ASN A 122 -9.20 -9.51 6.64
C ASN A 122 -9.16 -10.82 7.44
N MET A 123 -9.02 -11.97 6.75
CA MET A 123 -8.86 -13.27 7.40
C MET A 123 -7.55 -13.38 8.21
N LEU A 124 -6.45 -12.79 7.72
CA LEU A 124 -5.18 -12.78 8.45
C LEU A 124 -5.24 -11.89 9.68
N PHE A 125 -5.93 -10.77 9.59
CA PHE A 125 -5.98 -9.71 10.60
C PHE A 125 -7.34 -9.62 11.31
N GLU A 126 -8.05 -10.74 11.44
CA GLU A 126 -9.32 -10.76 12.15
C GLU A 126 -9.19 -10.16 13.57
N GLY A 127 -10.04 -9.18 13.88
CA GLY A 127 -10.00 -8.44 15.15
C GLY A 127 -8.85 -7.43 15.30
N HIS A 128 -8.06 -7.22 14.25
CA HIS A 128 -7.01 -6.21 14.19
C HIS A 128 -7.47 -5.00 13.36
N PRO A 129 -6.98 -3.77 13.62
CA PRO A 129 -7.34 -2.59 12.82
C PRO A 129 -7.07 -2.67 11.31
N LEU A 130 -6.19 -3.55 10.87
CA LEU A 130 -5.96 -3.83 9.45
C LEU A 130 -7.02 -4.77 8.81
N GLY A 131 -7.84 -5.45 9.62
CA GLY A 131 -8.72 -6.54 9.20
C GLY A 131 -10.10 -6.07 8.73
N HIS A 132 -10.19 -5.01 7.93
CA HIS A 132 -11.43 -4.58 7.26
C HIS A 132 -11.14 -3.92 5.91
N ASN A 133 -12.16 -3.89 5.03
CA ASN A 133 -12.02 -3.41 3.66
C ASN A 133 -11.74 -1.90 3.62
N ILE A 134 -10.92 -1.46 2.67
CA ILE A 134 -10.60 -0.04 2.47
C ILE A 134 -11.84 0.75 2.06
N LEU A 135 -12.67 0.17 1.22
CA LEU A 135 -13.91 0.81 0.73
C LEU A 135 -15.02 0.87 1.80
N GLY A 136 -14.91 0.09 2.89
CA GLY A 136 -15.96 -0.03 3.89
C GLY A 136 -17.16 -0.85 3.40
N GLN A 137 -18.36 -0.52 3.89
CA GLN A 137 -19.62 -1.19 3.56
C GLN A 137 -20.67 -0.15 3.15
N ALA A 138 -21.44 -0.44 2.11
CA ALA A 138 -22.43 0.49 1.54
C ALA A 138 -23.47 0.96 2.57
N GLU A 139 -23.92 0.08 3.45
CA GLU A 139 -24.87 0.40 4.51
C GLU A 139 -24.32 1.44 5.48
N GLN A 140 -23.04 1.32 5.85
CA GLN A 140 -22.36 2.24 6.75
C GLN A 140 -22.12 3.59 6.06
N LEU A 141 -21.63 3.59 4.82
CA LEU A 141 -21.37 4.81 4.04
C LEU A 141 -22.61 5.69 3.90
N ARG A 142 -23.81 5.12 3.70
CA ARG A 142 -25.08 5.84 3.60
C ARG A 142 -25.48 6.56 4.89
N THR A 143 -24.86 6.24 6.01
CA THR A 143 -25.11 6.93 7.29
C THR A 143 -24.24 8.14 7.52
N TYR A 144 -23.13 8.30 6.77
CA TYR A 144 -22.13 9.33 7.01
C TYR A 144 -22.64 10.74 6.71
N LYS A 145 -22.23 11.67 7.58
CA LYS A 145 -22.57 13.08 7.51
C LYS A 145 -21.30 13.93 7.54
N THR A 146 -21.45 15.19 7.17
CA THR A 146 -20.38 16.21 7.24
C THR A 146 -19.60 16.17 8.54
N GLU A 147 -20.30 16.01 9.68
CA GLU A 147 -19.68 15.99 11.00
C GLU A 147 -18.78 14.77 11.22
N ASP A 148 -19.14 13.62 10.64
CA ASP A 148 -18.36 12.37 10.75
C ASP A 148 -17.05 12.52 9.97
N ALA A 149 -17.13 12.97 8.72
CA ALA A 149 -15.96 13.28 7.90
C ALA A 149 -15.05 14.32 8.57
N LEU A 150 -15.61 15.42 9.05
CA LEU A 150 -14.85 16.46 9.75
C LEU A 150 -14.20 15.95 11.05
N ARG A 151 -14.82 15.01 11.75
CA ARG A 151 -14.26 14.39 12.96
C ARG A 151 -13.02 13.57 12.61
N PHE A 152 -13.11 12.72 11.59
CA PHE A 152 -11.99 11.91 11.10
C PHE A 152 -10.85 12.80 10.60
N VAL A 153 -11.14 13.78 9.75
CA VAL A 153 -10.15 14.68 9.15
C VAL A 153 -9.46 15.55 10.21
N ARG A 154 -10.18 16.13 11.18
CA ARG A 154 -9.56 16.92 12.26
C ARG A 154 -8.62 16.09 13.13
N ARG A 155 -8.90 14.81 13.29
CA ARG A 155 -8.04 13.88 14.03
C ARG A 155 -6.79 13.54 13.23
N ASN A 156 -6.89 13.33 11.93
CA ASN A 156 -5.87 12.70 11.09
C ASN A 156 -5.18 13.65 10.11
N TYR A 157 -5.89 14.55 9.42
CA TYR A 157 -5.34 15.43 8.38
C TYR A 157 -4.75 16.70 8.99
N ARG A 158 -3.61 16.52 9.63
CA ARG A 158 -2.89 17.60 10.31
C ARG A 158 -1.50 17.76 9.72
N PRO A 159 -0.94 18.97 9.69
CA PRO A 159 0.41 19.21 9.16
C PRO A 159 1.52 18.42 9.87
N ASP A 160 1.35 18.12 11.15
CA ASP A 160 2.28 17.32 11.95
C ASP A 160 2.10 15.81 11.75
N ASN A 161 1.06 15.39 11.02
CA ASN A 161 0.76 14.02 10.62
C ASN A 161 0.89 13.81 9.11
N ALA A 162 1.57 14.70 8.39
CA ALA A 162 1.68 14.69 6.95
C ALA A 162 3.11 15.01 6.49
N VAL A 163 3.49 14.42 5.37
CA VAL A 163 4.72 14.73 4.64
C VAL A 163 4.36 15.35 3.31
N PHE A 164 4.96 16.50 2.98
CA PHE A 164 4.92 17.01 1.62
C PHE A 164 6.14 16.51 0.86
N PHE A 165 5.93 15.78 -0.20
CA PHE A 165 6.99 15.33 -1.08
C PHE A 165 6.99 16.09 -2.41
N ILE A 166 8.15 16.21 -3.03
CA ILE A 166 8.31 16.79 -4.36
C ILE A 166 9.50 16.17 -5.09
N TYR A 167 9.31 15.86 -6.35
CA TYR A 167 10.34 15.32 -7.23
C TYR A 167 10.36 16.07 -8.56
N GLY A 168 11.51 16.64 -8.89
CA GLY A 168 11.72 17.41 -10.13
C GLY A 168 12.66 18.60 -9.92
N ASP A 169 12.78 19.43 -10.95
CA ASP A 169 13.62 20.63 -10.91
C ASP A 169 12.89 21.79 -10.21
N VAL A 170 13.12 21.95 -8.90
CA VAL A 170 12.43 22.88 -8.03
C VAL A 170 13.39 23.66 -7.14
N ASN A 171 13.10 24.93 -6.93
CA ASN A 171 13.82 25.73 -5.94
C ASN A 171 13.31 25.39 -4.53
N PHE A 172 14.09 24.60 -3.79
CA PHE A 172 13.73 24.13 -2.46
C PHE A 172 13.49 25.27 -1.45
N LYS A 173 14.28 26.34 -1.47
CA LYS A 173 14.10 27.49 -0.58
C LYS A 173 12.76 28.21 -0.81
N TRP A 174 12.39 28.33 -2.09
CA TRP A 174 11.08 28.89 -2.46
C TRP A 174 9.95 27.99 -1.97
N LEU A 175 10.07 26.67 -2.16
CA LEU A 175 9.08 25.69 -1.74
C LEU A 175 8.84 25.77 -0.23
N VAL A 176 9.90 25.70 0.58
CA VAL A 176 9.81 25.80 2.05
C VAL A 176 9.12 27.10 2.46
N LYS A 177 9.49 28.23 1.84
CA LYS A 177 8.84 29.53 2.13
C LYS A 177 7.35 29.49 1.76
N THR A 178 6.98 28.91 0.63
CA THR A 178 5.61 28.83 0.17
C THR A 178 4.75 27.98 1.10
N LEU A 179 5.23 26.80 1.46
CA LEU A 179 4.53 25.91 2.42
C LEU A 179 4.40 26.55 3.79
N SER A 180 5.44 27.18 4.31
CA SER A 180 5.40 27.88 5.62
C SER A 180 4.41 29.04 5.62
N SER A 181 4.24 29.76 4.50
CA SER A 181 3.32 30.89 4.39
C SER A 181 1.88 30.48 4.12
N SER A 182 1.62 29.23 3.74
CA SER A 182 0.27 28.73 3.43
C SER A 182 -0.60 28.52 4.67
N GLY A 183 -0.03 28.65 5.88
CA GLY A 183 -0.71 28.38 7.14
C GLY A 183 -0.94 26.90 7.45
N ALA A 184 -0.63 26.01 6.49
CA ALA A 184 -0.70 24.56 6.68
C ALA A 184 0.41 24.06 7.62
N PHE A 185 1.58 24.72 7.58
CA PHE A 185 2.70 24.44 8.47
C PHE A 185 2.94 25.64 9.39
N ALA A 186 2.24 25.71 10.50
CA ALA A 186 2.69 26.56 11.60
C ALA A 186 4.02 25.98 12.11
N MET A 187 5.14 26.60 11.74
CA MET A 187 6.46 26.19 12.24
C MET A 187 6.41 26.13 13.76
N ARG A 188 6.72 24.98 14.34
CA ARG A 188 7.23 24.93 15.71
C ARG A 188 8.52 25.77 15.72
N PRO A 189 8.79 26.55 16.80
CA PRO A 189 10.06 27.26 16.92
C PRO A 189 11.20 26.27 16.67
N GLN A 190 12.08 26.60 15.73
CA GLN A 190 13.28 25.82 15.44
C GLN A 190 14.11 25.71 16.69
N ASP A 191 14.30 24.52 17.21
CA ASP A 191 15.49 24.22 17.97
C ASP A 191 16.68 24.34 17.01
N ASN A 192 17.68 25.16 17.39
CA ASN A 192 18.78 25.68 16.55
C ASN A 192 19.76 24.64 15.98
N ASN A 193 19.37 23.39 15.78
CA ASN A 193 20.21 22.31 15.26
C ASN A 193 19.67 21.74 13.95
N GLY A 194 19.38 22.55 12.95
CA GLY A 194 19.38 22.27 11.51
C GLY A 194 18.91 20.90 10.96
N ILE A 195 18.45 20.00 11.80
CA ILE A 195 17.87 18.71 11.46
C ILE A 195 16.42 18.81 11.89
N CYS A 196 15.49 18.80 10.93
CA CYS A 196 14.12 18.44 11.22
C CYS A 196 14.18 17.05 11.84
N ASN A 197 14.21 16.97 13.17
CA ASN A 197 13.83 15.74 13.84
C ASN A 197 12.37 15.51 13.44
N ALA A 198 12.16 14.69 12.43
CA ALA A 198 10.93 13.97 12.26
C ALA A 198 10.76 13.21 13.58
N VAL A 199 10.04 13.81 14.52
CA VAL A 199 9.48 13.05 15.62
C VAL A 199 8.66 12.00 14.93
N GLY A 200 9.11 10.75 15.04
CA GLY A 200 8.38 9.65 14.47
C GLY A 200 6.92 9.86 14.80
N ILE A 201 6.08 9.92 13.78
CA ILE A 201 4.64 10.05 13.91
C ILE A 201 4.22 8.71 14.51
N ALA A 202 4.41 8.58 15.81
CA ALA A 202 3.86 7.50 16.58
C ALA A 202 2.42 7.92 16.89
N ASN A 203 1.52 7.64 15.97
CA ASN A 203 0.20 7.25 16.44
C ASN A 203 0.49 6.11 17.41
N PRO A 204 0.06 6.17 18.69
CA PRO A 204 0.15 5.01 19.55
C PRO A 204 -0.82 3.98 18.98
N HIS A 205 -0.37 3.25 17.97
CA HIS A 205 -1.09 2.09 17.50
C HIS A 205 -1.32 1.25 18.74
N ILE A 206 -2.57 1.01 19.05
CA ILE A 206 -2.94 0.09 20.12
C ILE A 206 -2.13 -1.18 19.85
N LYS A 207 -1.21 -1.53 20.75
CA LYS A 207 -0.43 -2.76 20.63
C LYS A 207 -1.43 -3.88 20.48
N SER A 208 -1.52 -4.38 19.27
CA SER A 208 -2.46 -5.40 18.87
C SER A 208 -2.28 -6.66 19.70
N SER A 209 -3.39 -7.22 20.10
CA SER A 209 -3.49 -8.60 20.58
C SER A 209 -2.82 -9.55 19.57
N CYS A 210 -2.11 -10.57 20.06
CA CYS A 210 -1.42 -11.56 19.25
C CYS A 210 -2.31 -12.07 18.10
N ILE A 211 -1.88 -11.81 16.87
CA ILE A 211 -2.53 -12.36 15.68
C ILE A 211 -2.33 -13.88 15.72
N ALA A 212 -3.41 -14.64 15.77
CA ALA A 212 -3.35 -16.10 15.83
C ALA A 212 -2.94 -16.66 14.45
N ASN A 213 -1.73 -17.15 14.34
CA ASN A 213 -1.19 -17.82 13.15
C ASN A 213 -1.49 -19.33 13.22
N ALA A 214 -2.76 -19.72 13.08
CA ALA A 214 -3.13 -21.12 12.88
C ALA A 214 -3.44 -21.39 11.42
N ALA A 215 -3.05 -22.56 10.90
CA ALA A 215 -3.44 -23.00 9.57
C ALA A 215 -4.97 -23.06 9.45
N GLU A 216 -5.49 -22.44 8.41
CA GLU A 216 -6.92 -22.41 8.14
C GLU A 216 -7.14 -22.45 6.63
N GLN A 217 -8.18 -23.17 6.20
CA GLN A 217 -8.61 -23.17 4.79
C GLN A 217 -10.08 -22.81 4.72
N ILE A 218 -10.38 -21.71 4.02
CA ILE A 218 -11.75 -21.25 3.77
C ILE A 218 -12.03 -21.36 2.27
N VAL A 219 -13.21 -21.89 1.93
CA VAL A 219 -13.72 -21.94 0.56
C VAL A 219 -15.01 -21.14 0.50
N LYS A 220 -15.08 -20.16 -0.40
CA LYS A 220 -16.27 -19.35 -0.66
C LYS A 220 -16.77 -19.65 -2.08
N GLU A 221 -18.05 -20.04 -2.19
CA GLU A 221 -18.72 -20.23 -3.48
C GLU A 221 -19.24 -18.87 -3.97
N ILE A 222 -18.62 -18.33 -4.99
CA ILE A 222 -18.98 -17.02 -5.57
C ILE A 222 -19.46 -17.11 -7.02
N GLY A 223 -19.50 -18.33 -7.59
CA GLY A 223 -20.01 -18.58 -8.94
C GLY A 223 -19.08 -18.09 -10.06
N SER A 224 -17.78 -17.98 -9.81
CA SER A 224 -16.79 -17.61 -10.82
C SER A 224 -16.42 -18.77 -11.74
N HIS A 225 -16.08 -18.47 -13.00
CA HIS A 225 -15.61 -19.48 -13.97
C HIS A 225 -14.24 -20.06 -13.60
N GLN A 226 -13.40 -19.27 -12.94
CA GLN A 226 -12.08 -19.68 -12.47
C GLN A 226 -12.08 -19.74 -10.95
N ALA A 227 -11.31 -20.66 -10.39
CA ALA A 227 -10.99 -20.60 -8.98
C ALA A 227 -9.85 -19.61 -8.76
N HIS A 228 -10.04 -18.71 -7.80
CA HIS A 228 -9.01 -17.79 -7.30
C HIS A 228 -8.53 -18.31 -5.95
N VAL A 229 -7.23 -18.41 -5.79
CA VAL A 229 -6.62 -18.98 -4.58
C VAL A 229 -5.59 -18.03 -4.03
N MET A 230 -5.74 -17.71 -2.75
CA MET A 230 -4.75 -16.97 -1.97
C MET A 230 -4.22 -17.89 -0.87
N MET A 231 -2.90 -17.97 -0.75
CA MET A 231 -2.21 -18.71 0.32
C MET A 231 -1.15 -17.81 0.94
N GLY A 232 -1.09 -17.73 2.26
CA GLY A 232 -0.07 -16.90 2.90
C GLY A 232 -0.12 -16.93 4.41
N THR A 233 0.63 -16.02 5.01
CA THR A 233 0.81 -15.90 6.46
C THR A 233 1.14 -14.46 6.84
N VAL A 234 1.08 -14.16 8.13
CA VAL A 234 1.62 -12.92 8.68
C VAL A 234 3.12 -12.86 8.41
N GLY A 235 3.54 -11.76 7.81
CA GLY A 235 4.93 -11.49 7.45
C GLY A 235 5.64 -10.58 8.45
N TYR A 236 6.69 -9.92 7.99
CA TYR A 236 7.52 -9.03 8.80
C TYR A 236 7.10 -7.57 8.68
N ASP A 237 7.18 -6.85 9.80
CA ASP A 237 7.02 -5.41 9.84
C ASP A 237 8.16 -4.67 9.09
N ILE A 238 8.00 -3.35 8.95
CA ILE A 238 8.93 -2.50 8.19
C ILE A 238 10.34 -2.42 8.78
N HIS A 239 10.51 -2.66 10.08
CA HIS A 239 11.79 -2.56 10.80
C HIS A 239 12.46 -3.92 11.01
N HIS A 240 11.77 -5.01 10.66
CA HIS A 240 12.26 -6.35 10.93
C HIS A 240 13.54 -6.67 10.12
N PRO A 241 14.61 -7.20 10.75
CA PRO A 241 15.89 -7.46 10.06
C PRO A 241 15.78 -8.49 8.93
N MET A 242 14.83 -9.43 9.02
CA MET A 242 14.61 -10.46 8.00
C MET A 242 13.67 -10.00 6.86
N ARG A 243 13.23 -8.73 6.85
CA ARG A 243 12.39 -8.17 5.78
C ARG A 243 13.09 -8.20 4.42
N ILE A 244 14.37 -7.84 4.34
CA ILE A 244 15.11 -7.85 3.06
C ILE A 244 15.38 -9.29 2.58
N PRO A 245 15.78 -10.26 3.41
CA PRO A 245 15.75 -11.67 3.04
C PRO A 245 14.39 -12.16 2.52
N LEU A 246 13.27 -11.80 3.17
CA LEU A 246 11.93 -12.13 2.68
C LEU A 246 11.64 -11.49 1.32
N TYR A 247 12.02 -10.22 1.11
CA TYR A 247 11.85 -9.54 -0.17
C TYR A 247 12.57 -10.27 -1.32
N LEU A 248 13.82 -10.70 -1.08
CA LEU A 248 14.56 -11.50 -2.06
C LEU A 248 13.92 -12.87 -2.30
N LEU A 249 13.47 -13.56 -1.23
CA LEU A 249 12.79 -14.84 -1.32
C LEU A 249 11.46 -14.73 -2.07
N ASN A 250 10.68 -13.70 -1.78
CA ASN A 250 9.43 -13.39 -2.49
C ASN A 250 9.67 -13.25 -3.99
N ASN A 251 10.70 -12.49 -4.38
CA ASN A 251 11.06 -12.31 -5.79
C ASN A 251 11.49 -13.62 -6.47
N ILE A 252 12.20 -14.50 -5.76
CA ILE A 252 12.61 -15.83 -6.26
C ILE A 252 11.39 -16.73 -6.48
N LEU A 253 10.40 -16.66 -5.57
CA LEU A 253 9.23 -17.54 -5.62
C LEU A 253 8.23 -17.10 -6.69
N GLY A 254 7.76 -15.88 -6.65
CA GLY A 254 6.67 -15.39 -7.50
C GLY A 254 6.80 -13.91 -7.88
N GLY A 255 8.03 -13.39 -8.00
CA GLY A 255 8.27 -12.05 -8.53
C GLY A 255 7.85 -11.91 -10.01
N PRO A 256 7.95 -10.69 -10.59
CA PRO A 256 7.37 -10.37 -11.91
C PRO A 256 8.04 -11.07 -13.10
N SER A 257 9.08 -11.84 -12.86
CA SER A 257 9.83 -12.50 -13.93
C SER A 257 9.27 -13.87 -14.28
N MET A 258 9.27 -14.21 -15.57
CA MET A 258 8.84 -15.51 -16.08
C MET A 258 9.63 -16.70 -15.51
N ASN A 259 10.88 -16.49 -15.08
CA ASN A 259 11.72 -17.50 -14.46
C ASN A 259 11.48 -17.67 -12.95
N ALA A 260 10.53 -16.96 -12.35
CA ALA A 260 10.13 -17.17 -10.96
C ALA A 260 9.68 -18.63 -10.75
N ARG A 261 10.02 -19.21 -9.58
CA ARG A 261 9.83 -20.65 -9.35
C ARG A 261 8.38 -21.11 -9.48
N LEU A 262 7.44 -20.32 -8.96
CA LEU A 262 6.02 -20.64 -9.05
C LEU A 262 5.51 -20.52 -10.48
N ASN A 263 5.94 -19.49 -11.23
CA ASN A 263 5.59 -19.36 -12.64
C ASN A 263 6.09 -20.56 -13.45
N LEU A 264 7.35 -20.96 -13.26
CA LEU A 264 7.89 -22.15 -13.90
C LEU A 264 7.15 -23.45 -13.51
N ALA A 265 6.74 -23.56 -12.23
CA ALA A 265 6.11 -24.77 -11.73
C ALA A 265 4.63 -24.90 -12.15
N LEU A 266 3.86 -23.81 -12.11
CA LEU A 266 2.42 -23.85 -12.34
C LEU A 266 2.07 -23.55 -13.81
N ARG A 267 2.71 -22.54 -14.38
CA ARG A 267 2.40 -22.04 -15.72
C ARG A 267 3.24 -22.74 -16.78
N GLU A 268 4.56 -22.54 -16.80
CA GLU A 268 5.42 -22.94 -17.92
C GLU A 268 5.48 -24.45 -18.11
N ARG A 269 5.59 -25.23 -17.02
CA ARG A 269 5.75 -26.67 -17.09
C ARG A 269 4.43 -27.45 -17.09
N ASN A 270 3.38 -26.88 -16.53
CA ASN A 270 2.12 -27.61 -16.32
C ASN A 270 0.90 -26.92 -16.96
N GLY A 271 0.97 -25.64 -17.38
CA GLY A 271 -0.13 -24.94 -18.04
C GLY A 271 -1.40 -24.81 -17.20
N LEU A 272 -1.28 -24.78 -15.87
CA LEU A 272 -2.42 -24.83 -14.95
C LEU A 272 -2.99 -23.45 -14.62
N VAL A 273 -2.18 -22.41 -14.74
CA VAL A 273 -2.53 -21.05 -14.34
C VAL A 273 -2.13 -20.06 -15.45
N TYR A 274 -2.91 -19.00 -15.60
CA TYR A 274 -2.53 -17.85 -16.43
C TYR A 274 -1.63 -16.90 -15.65
N THR A 275 -2.01 -16.62 -14.41
CA THR A 275 -1.28 -15.72 -13.49
C THR A 275 -0.95 -16.46 -12.21
N VAL A 276 0.29 -16.28 -11.73
CA VAL A 276 0.72 -16.66 -10.40
C VAL A 276 1.74 -15.63 -9.92
N GLU A 277 1.53 -15.11 -8.73
CA GLU A 277 2.42 -14.14 -8.14
C GLU A 277 2.59 -14.37 -6.63
N SER A 278 3.67 -13.85 -6.10
CA SER A 278 3.92 -13.81 -4.66
C SER A 278 4.15 -12.36 -4.26
N THR A 279 3.43 -11.91 -3.26
CA THR A 279 3.47 -10.54 -2.77
C THR A 279 3.89 -10.49 -1.31
N MET A 280 4.43 -9.35 -0.90
CA MET A 280 4.66 -9.03 0.49
C MET A 280 4.30 -7.58 0.77
N VAL A 281 3.61 -7.34 1.85
CA VAL A 281 3.32 -6.01 2.38
C VAL A 281 3.89 -5.94 3.78
N SER A 282 4.60 -4.86 4.10
CA SER A 282 5.11 -4.61 5.45
C SER A 282 4.43 -3.37 6.00
N TYR A 283 3.73 -3.54 7.09
CA TYR A 283 3.09 -2.49 7.89
C TYR A 283 4.02 -2.01 9.01
N SER A 284 3.61 -1.01 9.73
CA SER A 284 4.42 -0.41 10.80
C SER A 284 4.78 -1.38 11.93
N ASP A 285 3.95 -2.39 12.22
CA ASP A 285 4.10 -3.34 13.34
C ASP A 285 3.87 -4.80 12.94
N THR A 286 3.53 -5.08 11.68
CA THR A 286 3.26 -6.43 11.16
C THR A 286 3.51 -6.48 9.65
N GLY A 287 3.12 -7.54 8.98
CA GLY A 287 3.17 -7.65 7.52
C GLY A 287 2.39 -8.84 7.01
N ILE A 288 2.35 -8.97 5.70
CA ILE A 288 1.75 -10.09 4.96
C ILE A 288 2.77 -10.64 3.99
N TRP A 289 2.81 -11.94 3.86
CA TRP A 289 3.35 -12.62 2.70
C TRP A 289 2.28 -13.55 2.13
N SER A 290 2.07 -13.48 0.81
CA SER A 290 1.04 -14.30 0.16
C SER A 290 1.45 -14.72 -1.24
N ILE A 291 0.78 -15.78 -1.74
CA ILE A 291 0.80 -16.27 -3.11
C ILE A 291 -0.63 -16.21 -3.62
N TYR A 292 -0.83 -15.62 -4.78
CA TYR A 292 -2.08 -15.66 -5.54
C TYR A 292 -1.92 -16.45 -6.82
N PHE A 293 -2.94 -17.21 -7.21
CA PHE A 293 -3.07 -17.79 -8.56
C PHE A 293 -4.55 -18.01 -8.93
N GLY A 294 -4.82 -17.87 -10.25
CA GLY A 294 -6.10 -18.26 -10.85
C GLY A 294 -5.96 -19.52 -11.67
N CYS A 295 -6.84 -20.51 -11.50
CA CYS A 295 -6.80 -21.78 -12.21
C CYS A 295 -8.21 -22.33 -12.46
N ASP A 296 -8.30 -23.44 -13.22
CA ASP A 296 -9.53 -24.21 -13.31
C ASP A 296 -9.90 -24.78 -11.92
N PRO A 297 -11.18 -24.76 -11.49
CA PRO A 297 -11.61 -25.30 -10.21
C PRO A 297 -11.17 -26.75 -9.94
N HIS A 298 -11.05 -27.57 -10.98
CA HIS A 298 -10.58 -28.97 -10.87
C HIS A 298 -9.07 -29.08 -10.58
N ASP A 299 -8.29 -28.05 -10.92
CA ASP A 299 -6.83 -28.05 -10.76
C ASP A 299 -6.34 -27.43 -9.43
N VAL A 300 -7.22 -26.85 -8.61
CA VAL A 300 -6.86 -26.18 -7.34
C VAL A 300 -5.94 -27.05 -6.48
N ASN A 301 -6.35 -28.29 -6.20
CA ASN A 301 -5.56 -29.20 -5.36
C ASN A 301 -4.20 -29.56 -5.97
N LYS A 302 -4.10 -29.61 -7.30
CA LYS A 302 -2.84 -29.87 -8.01
C LYS A 302 -1.92 -28.66 -7.90
N CYS A 303 -2.47 -27.45 -8.08
CA CYS A 303 -1.73 -26.21 -7.91
C CYS A 303 -1.20 -26.06 -6.48
N LEU A 304 -2.03 -26.26 -5.46
CA LEU A 304 -1.63 -26.21 -4.06
C LEU A 304 -0.48 -27.18 -3.73
N ARG A 305 -0.53 -28.41 -4.25
CA ARG A 305 0.57 -29.37 -4.08
C ARG A 305 1.86 -28.92 -4.77
N LEU A 306 1.77 -28.30 -5.95
CA LEU A 306 2.94 -27.75 -6.64
C LEU A 306 3.54 -26.56 -5.89
N VAL A 307 2.70 -25.65 -5.41
CA VAL A 307 3.13 -24.53 -4.55
C VAL A 307 3.86 -25.08 -3.32
N ARG A 308 3.22 -26.00 -2.56
CA ARG A 308 3.83 -26.61 -1.38
C ARG A 308 5.19 -27.19 -1.67
N ARG A 309 5.33 -27.93 -2.78
CA ARG A 309 6.60 -28.54 -3.22
C ARG A 309 7.70 -27.49 -3.46
N GLU A 310 7.37 -26.34 -4.04
CA GLU A 310 8.36 -25.27 -4.25
C GLU A 310 8.75 -24.59 -2.93
N LEU A 311 7.80 -24.41 -1.99
CA LEU A 311 8.09 -23.93 -0.65
C LEU A 311 8.97 -24.91 0.14
N ASP A 312 8.65 -26.21 0.09
CA ASP A 312 9.47 -27.25 0.75
C ASP A 312 10.92 -27.28 0.24
N LYS A 313 11.14 -27.04 -1.06
CA LYS A 313 12.49 -27.00 -1.63
C LYS A 313 13.37 -25.89 -1.01
N VAL A 314 12.79 -24.71 -0.77
CA VAL A 314 13.55 -23.60 -0.16
C VAL A 314 13.71 -23.77 1.33
N MET A 315 12.82 -24.50 1.99
CA MET A 315 12.93 -24.85 3.40
C MET A 315 14.00 -25.93 3.66
N GLN A 316 14.01 -26.96 2.82
CA GLN A 316 14.86 -28.14 3.01
C GLN A 316 16.31 -27.92 2.57
N LYS A 317 16.55 -27.09 1.56
CA LYS A 317 17.89 -26.90 0.99
C LYS A 317 18.20 -25.43 0.76
N PRO A 318 19.32 -24.93 1.30
CA PRO A 318 19.76 -23.57 1.03
C PRO A 318 20.06 -23.37 -0.45
N LEU A 319 19.94 -22.13 -0.91
CA LEU A 319 20.27 -21.74 -2.28
C LEU A 319 21.77 -21.95 -2.53
N SER A 320 22.12 -22.46 -3.73
CA SER A 320 23.52 -22.46 -4.14
C SER A 320 24.06 -21.03 -4.29
N ALA A 321 25.37 -20.86 -4.10
CA ALA A 321 26.02 -19.55 -4.22
C ALA A 321 25.71 -18.87 -5.57
N ASN A 322 25.67 -19.63 -6.66
CA ASN A 322 25.33 -19.10 -7.98
C ASN A 322 23.86 -18.69 -8.09
N ALA A 323 22.93 -19.49 -7.55
CA ALA A 323 21.50 -19.17 -7.56
C ALA A 323 21.22 -17.90 -6.73
N LEU A 324 21.84 -17.77 -5.56
CA LEU A 324 21.73 -16.57 -4.72
C LEU A 324 22.29 -15.33 -5.42
N LYS A 325 23.47 -15.45 -6.03
CA LYS A 325 24.09 -14.35 -6.81
C LYS A 325 23.19 -13.88 -7.93
N THR A 326 22.64 -14.81 -8.72
CA THR A 326 21.72 -14.51 -9.83
C THR A 326 20.45 -13.81 -9.33
N ALA A 327 19.84 -14.31 -8.25
CA ALA A 327 18.64 -13.74 -7.68
C ALA A 327 18.87 -12.28 -7.19
N LYS A 328 20.00 -12.01 -6.54
CA LYS A 328 20.37 -10.65 -6.12
C LYS A 328 20.55 -9.70 -7.31
N GLN A 329 21.24 -10.15 -8.35
CA GLN A 329 21.44 -9.37 -9.58
C GLN A 329 20.09 -9.07 -10.26
N GLN A 330 19.21 -10.06 -10.35
CA GLN A 330 17.87 -9.91 -10.93
C GLN A 330 17.03 -8.90 -10.15
N LEU A 331 16.96 -9.04 -8.83
CA LEU A 331 16.19 -8.11 -7.97
C LEU A 331 16.73 -6.68 -8.09
N LYS A 332 18.05 -6.49 -8.02
CA LYS A 332 18.65 -5.15 -8.15
C LYS A 332 18.37 -4.54 -9.53
N GLY A 333 18.43 -5.32 -10.60
CA GLY A 333 18.06 -4.87 -11.94
C GLY A 333 16.60 -4.42 -12.02
N GLN A 334 15.68 -5.18 -11.46
CA GLN A 334 14.24 -4.84 -11.41
C GLN A 334 13.99 -3.55 -10.62
N ILE A 335 14.65 -3.38 -9.47
CA ILE A 335 14.56 -2.15 -8.68
C ILE A 335 15.09 -0.95 -9.48
N ALA A 336 16.23 -1.10 -10.18
CA ALA A 336 16.79 -0.03 -11.00
C ALA A 336 15.82 0.39 -12.12
N VAL A 337 15.21 -0.57 -12.82
CA VAL A 337 14.20 -0.31 -13.85
C VAL A 337 12.97 0.38 -13.26
N ALA A 338 12.48 -0.07 -12.09
CA ALA A 338 11.34 0.55 -11.42
C ALA A 338 11.63 2.01 -11.01
N CYS A 339 12.87 2.35 -10.67
CA CYS A 339 13.26 3.72 -10.32
C CYS A 339 13.20 4.70 -11.50
N ASP A 340 13.13 4.22 -12.75
CA ASP A 340 12.94 5.08 -13.94
C ASP A 340 11.50 5.61 -14.04
N ASN A 341 10.54 4.99 -13.38
CA ASN A 341 9.21 5.56 -13.20
C ASN A 341 9.25 6.68 -12.17
N ARG A 342 9.29 7.92 -12.65
CA ARG A 342 9.47 9.12 -11.83
C ARG A 342 8.33 9.37 -10.86
N GLU A 343 7.11 9.09 -11.27
CA GLU A 343 5.91 9.24 -10.43
C GLU A 343 5.95 8.26 -9.28
N GLN A 344 6.10 6.97 -9.57
CA GLN A 344 6.20 5.93 -8.55
C GLN A 344 7.38 6.17 -7.61
N PHE A 345 8.52 6.63 -8.14
CA PHE A 345 9.68 6.98 -7.31
C PHE A 345 9.36 8.10 -6.32
N ALA A 346 8.64 9.16 -6.78
CA ALA A 346 8.25 10.28 -5.93
C ALA A 346 7.30 9.84 -4.81
N LEU A 347 6.30 9.03 -5.14
CA LEU A 347 5.34 8.46 -4.19
C LEU A 347 6.04 7.57 -3.15
N ASP A 348 6.89 6.66 -3.60
CA ASP A 348 7.66 5.78 -2.72
C ASP A 348 8.64 6.54 -1.81
N PHE A 349 9.22 7.64 -2.32
CA PHE A 349 10.11 8.49 -1.54
C PHE A 349 9.36 9.15 -0.38
N GLY A 350 8.20 9.75 -0.65
CA GLY A 350 7.35 10.34 0.37
C GLY A 350 6.89 9.30 1.39
N LYS A 351 6.43 8.13 0.93
CA LYS A 351 6.01 7.01 1.79
C LYS A 351 7.15 6.50 2.68
N SER A 352 8.36 6.39 2.13
CA SER A 352 9.52 6.00 2.93
C SER A 352 9.82 7.01 4.03
N PHE A 353 9.73 8.31 3.74
CA PHE A 353 9.95 9.33 4.75
C PHE A 353 8.85 9.36 5.81
N LEU A 354 7.59 9.17 5.40
CA LEU A 354 6.44 9.13 6.31
C LEU A 354 6.54 7.99 7.33
N HIS A 355 6.81 6.78 6.85
CA HIS A 355 6.77 5.57 7.68
C HIS A 355 8.10 5.24 8.36
N TYR A 356 9.22 5.55 7.71
CA TYR A 356 10.54 5.19 8.24
C TYR A 356 11.33 6.37 8.81
N GLY A 357 10.92 7.61 8.52
CA GLY A 357 11.64 8.81 8.94
C GLY A 357 12.99 9.02 8.21
N TRP A 358 13.24 8.30 7.12
CA TRP A 358 14.46 8.46 6.31
C TRP A 358 14.17 8.46 4.81
N GLU A 359 15.11 9.03 4.06
CA GLU A 359 15.04 9.07 2.61
C GLU A 359 15.17 7.65 2.00
N LYS A 360 14.39 7.37 0.95
CA LYS A 360 14.57 6.19 0.11
C LYS A 360 15.95 6.25 -0.55
N ASN A 361 16.84 5.37 -0.14
CA ASN A 361 18.20 5.28 -0.66
C ASN A 361 18.41 3.93 -1.34
N VAL A 362 18.46 3.95 -2.67
CA VAL A 362 18.58 2.73 -3.50
C VAL A 362 19.92 2.04 -3.29
N ASP A 363 21.01 2.79 -3.10
CA ASP A 363 22.34 2.21 -2.87
C ASP A 363 22.40 1.45 -1.54
N LYS A 364 21.82 2.03 -0.47
CA LYS A 364 21.68 1.32 0.84
C LYS A 364 20.82 0.06 0.72
N LEU A 365 19.76 0.11 -0.09
CA LEU A 365 18.94 -1.08 -0.36
C LEU A 365 19.76 -2.14 -1.09
N PHE A 366 20.54 -1.77 -2.09
CA PHE A 366 21.43 -2.68 -2.81
C PHE A 366 22.48 -3.31 -1.89
N GLU A 367 23.11 -2.51 -1.02
CA GLU A 367 24.04 -3.04 0.00
C GLU A 367 23.36 -4.05 0.95
N SER A 368 22.11 -3.77 1.33
CA SER A 368 21.33 -4.65 2.19
C SER A 368 20.99 -5.98 1.49
N ILE A 369 20.63 -5.92 0.20
CA ILE A 369 20.41 -7.10 -0.63
C ILE A 369 21.72 -7.90 -0.77
N ASP A 370 22.86 -7.23 -0.94
CA ASP A 370 24.16 -7.91 -1.09
C ASP A 370 24.58 -8.64 0.20
N LYS A 371 24.16 -8.20 1.36
CA LYS A 371 24.43 -8.85 2.65
C LYS A 371 23.61 -10.11 2.92
N VAL A 372 22.47 -10.32 2.22
CA VAL A 372 21.60 -11.48 2.42
C VAL A 372 22.37 -12.76 2.12
N THR A 373 22.29 -13.74 3.01
CA THR A 373 22.90 -15.06 2.86
C THR A 373 21.89 -16.14 2.44
N ALA A 374 22.37 -17.29 2.02
CA ALA A 374 21.49 -18.44 1.72
C ALA A 374 20.82 -18.97 3.00
N ASP A 375 21.50 -18.87 4.12
CA ASP A 375 20.97 -19.27 5.42
C ASP A 375 19.84 -18.32 5.88
N ASP A 376 19.96 -17.02 5.63
CA ASP A 376 18.89 -16.06 5.91
C ASP A 376 17.62 -16.41 5.14
N ILE A 377 17.76 -16.72 3.83
CA ILE A 377 16.65 -17.15 2.98
C ILE A 377 16.00 -18.42 3.52
N GLN A 378 16.81 -19.42 3.90
CA GLN A 378 16.29 -20.67 4.43
C GLN A 378 15.63 -20.47 5.80
N LYS A 379 16.20 -19.61 6.66
CA LYS A 379 15.61 -19.25 7.95
C LYS A 379 14.23 -18.62 7.79
N VAL A 380 14.10 -17.64 6.91
CA VAL A 380 12.81 -17.01 6.57
C VAL A 380 11.82 -18.04 6.05
N ALA A 381 12.24 -18.91 5.12
CA ALA A 381 11.38 -19.95 4.59
C ALA A 381 10.86 -20.90 5.68
N ASN A 382 11.74 -21.36 6.57
CA ASN A 382 11.34 -22.24 7.68
C ASN A 382 10.45 -21.55 8.71
N GLU A 383 10.66 -20.26 8.94
CA GLU A 383 9.86 -19.47 9.87
C GLU A 383 8.45 -19.23 9.36
N LEU A 384 8.29 -18.86 8.08
CA LEU A 384 7.01 -18.40 7.53
C LEU A 384 6.23 -19.50 6.80
N PHE A 385 6.89 -20.47 6.17
CA PHE A 385 6.21 -21.42 5.28
C PHE A 385 5.88 -22.76 5.94
N ALA A 386 6.00 -22.86 7.25
CA ALA A 386 5.54 -24.04 7.98
C ALA A 386 4.04 -24.29 7.73
N THR A 387 3.65 -25.53 7.53
CA THR A 387 2.29 -25.90 7.08
C THR A 387 1.21 -25.45 8.09
N ASP A 388 1.55 -25.40 9.36
CA ASP A 388 0.68 -24.97 10.45
C ASP A 388 0.50 -23.44 10.55
N LYS A 389 1.21 -22.67 9.73
CA LYS A 389 1.14 -21.20 9.67
C LYS A 389 0.43 -20.66 8.44
N LEU A 390 0.26 -21.47 7.41
CA LEU A 390 -0.30 -21.01 6.15
C LEU A 390 -1.82 -21.03 6.19
N LYS A 391 -2.43 -19.88 5.96
CA LYS A 391 -3.86 -19.75 5.68
C LYS A 391 -4.13 -19.85 4.18
N ILE A 392 -5.28 -20.38 3.78
CA ILE A 392 -5.68 -20.54 2.39
C ILE A 392 -7.12 -20.05 2.24
N LEU A 393 -7.34 -19.14 1.30
CA LEU A 393 -8.66 -18.70 0.87
C LEU A 393 -8.87 -19.10 -0.59
N ILE A 394 -10.02 -19.70 -0.89
CA ILE A 394 -10.38 -20.15 -2.22
C ILE A 394 -11.75 -19.58 -2.57
N PHE A 395 -11.81 -18.88 -3.69
CA PHE A 395 -13.05 -18.48 -4.35
C PHE A 395 -13.30 -19.40 -5.55
N ARG A 396 -14.54 -19.93 -5.71
CA ARG A 396 -14.91 -20.76 -6.83
C ARG A 396 -16.41 -20.71 -7.16
#